data_d903d9ffaf98af411426c028bed744e7
#
_entry.id   d903d9ffaf98af411426c028bed744e7
#
_cell.length_a   1.000
_cell.length_b   1.000
_cell.length_c   1.000
_cell.angle_alpha   90.00
_cell.angle_beta   90.00
_cell.angle_gamma   90.00
#
_symmetry.space_group_name_H-M   'P 1'
#
loop_
_entity.id
_entity.type
_entity.pdbx_description
1 polymer ?
#
loop_
_entity_poly.entity_id
_entity_poly.type
_entity_poly.pdbx_seq_one_letter_code
_entity_poly.pdbx_strand_id
1 'polypeptide(L)'
;MSWAEAKWVVDNILQKTGQAPNNMRAFTAFTISKTSIGLKFLEPADSYDSAGNLLCSVGGVMIRMSEEGYPASTTEGTLVLDNKDLGKYENEEYVVNDLTLGKTYYFSAFPYSSQGVYNLSSNENNRSSAAPADGETANVTINIDDDSAFNSVVITCVDETDGNSTKTATLTKTQKTTSFTVPIGHTYHIEYGAEDGYSKPENTESKVSVAGAVSDYEATYYYFTATIDVTYPAGATLTCSLGDTVYTATTSTGSYQFRVHEVGTWLVKAVQDSEEVSTSVSITTDRQSESVELSFVKIYGISRNVTSSSPAWARTDDAIGLTATASVGTSAGSSDFDNCAPWSGMTRETLSTGDVMVKIPKFWYRRYKEDDIEYIKIADKATTGFTLHPLFNHAGVESDCAYVGAYKTSGNNKSVSGASLTGQTRATFRTNAKAKGTGWSLIDIAAVSAIQMLCMVEFATNNVQSAIGRGYCDRNNAALSTGSCDSVANLTGRPAGTDGKTGVVYRGIEDFWGNV
;
A
#
# COMPACT_ATOMS: atom_id res chain seq x y z
N MET A 1 61.40 76.37 -31.35
CA MET A 1 60.28 75.39 -31.43
C MET A 1 59.35 75.88 -32.54
N SER A 2 59.19 75.15 -33.57
CA SER A 2 58.25 75.52 -34.65
C SER A 2 56.80 75.46 -34.17
N TRP A 3 55.91 76.14 -34.82
CA TRP A 3 54.48 76.16 -34.49
C TRP A 3 53.88 74.69 -34.53
N ALA A 4 54.41 73.89 -35.44
CA ALA A 4 54.04 72.48 -35.56
C ALA A 4 54.52 71.63 -34.36
N GLU A 5 55.70 71.92 -33.83
CA GLU A 5 56.22 71.23 -32.61
C GLU A 5 55.50 71.69 -31.36
N ALA A 6 55.13 72.99 -31.28
CA ALA A 6 54.30 73.50 -30.18
C ALA A 6 52.89 72.95 -30.21
N LYS A 7 52.30 72.79 -31.40
CA LYS A 7 50.97 72.18 -31.57
C LYS A 7 51.02 70.66 -31.21
N TRP A 8 52.06 69.97 -31.64
CA TRP A 8 52.23 68.53 -31.30
C TRP A 8 52.37 68.38 -29.79
N VAL A 9 53.15 69.21 -29.11
CA VAL A 9 53.29 69.18 -27.63
C VAL A 9 51.93 69.46 -26.96
N VAL A 10 51.17 70.47 -27.44
CA VAL A 10 49.84 70.76 -26.90
C VAL A 10 48.88 69.62 -27.17
N ASP A 11 48.85 69.13 -28.43
CA ASP A 11 47.91 68.10 -28.81
C ASP A 11 48.23 66.70 -28.15
N ASN A 12 49.51 66.41 -27.92
CA ASN A 12 49.90 65.10 -27.38
C ASN A 12 50.20 65.11 -25.88
N ILE A 13 50.59 66.21 -25.27
CA ILE A 13 50.86 66.32 -23.85
C ILE A 13 49.66 66.76 -23.05
N LEU A 14 48.96 67.84 -23.54
CA LEU A 14 47.76 68.30 -22.84
C LEU A 14 46.53 67.40 -23.04
N GLN A 15 46.41 66.74 -24.21
CA GLN A 15 45.36 65.73 -24.37
C GLN A 15 45.60 64.45 -23.48
N LYS A 16 46.85 64.10 -23.21
CA LYS A 16 47.15 62.97 -22.34
C LYS A 16 46.98 63.24 -20.84
N THR A 17 46.98 64.51 -20.42
CA THR A 17 47.01 64.88 -19.00
C THR A 17 45.67 65.30 -18.40
N GLY A 18 44.58 65.30 -19.21
CA GLY A 18 43.30 65.82 -18.77
C GLY A 18 42.06 64.94 -18.99
N GLN A 19 42.21 63.72 -19.47
CA GLN A 19 41.06 62.85 -19.69
C GLN A 19 40.80 61.95 -18.46
N ALA A 20 39.54 61.88 -18.07
CA ALA A 20 39.04 60.89 -17.15
C ALA A 20 38.94 59.50 -17.81
N PRO A 21 39.12 58.38 -17.08
CA PRO A 21 38.86 57.03 -17.58
C PRO A 21 37.42 56.83 -18.02
N ASN A 22 37.18 55.77 -18.77
CA ASN A 22 35.83 55.26 -19.07
C ASN A 22 35.13 54.83 -17.77
N ASN A 23 33.83 54.46 -17.89
CA ASN A 23 33.11 53.88 -16.76
C ASN A 23 33.69 52.51 -16.36
N MET A 24 33.38 52.08 -15.16
CA MET A 24 33.70 50.73 -14.67
C MET A 24 33.21 49.69 -15.66
N ARG A 25 33.96 48.61 -15.82
CA ARG A 25 33.53 47.46 -16.65
C ARG A 25 32.54 46.60 -15.91
N ALA A 26 32.69 46.48 -14.57
CA ALA A 26 31.75 45.85 -13.65
C ALA A 26 31.84 46.48 -12.26
N PHE A 27 30.73 46.65 -11.59
CA PHE A 27 30.67 47.06 -10.20
C PHE A 27 29.42 46.53 -9.52
N THR A 28 29.59 45.67 -8.52
CA THR A 28 28.49 44.99 -7.81
C THR A 28 28.70 45.05 -6.33
N ALA A 29 27.69 45.52 -5.60
CA ALA A 29 27.58 45.40 -4.16
C ALA A 29 26.61 44.28 -3.85
N PHE A 30 26.92 43.42 -2.87
CA PHE A 30 26.08 42.29 -2.45
C PHE A 30 26.17 42.07 -0.95
N THR A 31 25.11 41.52 -0.39
CA THR A 31 25.03 41.23 1.05
C THR A 31 25.93 40.07 1.42
N ILE A 32 26.73 40.21 2.46
CA ILE A 32 27.53 39.13 3.06
C ILE A 32 26.92 38.70 4.38
N SER A 33 26.56 39.63 5.25
CA SER A 33 26.01 39.35 6.56
C SER A 33 25.14 40.49 7.07
N LYS A 34 24.63 40.35 8.29
CA LYS A 34 23.82 41.38 8.96
C LYS A 34 24.59 42.69 9.24
N THR A 35 25.89 42.72 9.08
CA THR A 35 26.73 43.89 9.34
C THR A 35 27.73 44.18 8.24
N SER A 36 27.73 43.43 7.13
CA SER A 36 28.72 43.57 6.08
C SER A 36 28.16 43.44 4.65
N ILE A 37 28.76 44.17 3.71
CA ILE A 37 28.49 44.14 2.28
C ILE A 37 29.80 43.85 1.56
N GLY A 38 29.76 42.96 0.55
CA GLY A 38 30.86 42.70 -0.36
C GLY A 38 30.78 43.58 -1.59
N LEU A 39 31.94 44.00 -2.07
CA LEU A 39 32.10 44.71 -3.35
C LEU A 39 33.00 43.88 -4.26
N LYS A 40 32.52 43.64 -5.49
CA LYS A 40 33.32 43.12 -6.60
C LYS A 40 33.30 44.10 -7.76
N PHE A 41 34.43 44.32 -8.38
CA PHE A 41 34.49 45.28 -9.45
C PHE A 41 35.70 45.05 -10.37
N LEU A 42 35.54 45.57 -11.60
CA LEU A 42 36.57 45.60 -12.62
C LEU A 42 36.66 47.02 -13.19
N GLU A 43 37.84 47.60 -13.05
CA GLU A 43 38.13 48.96 -13.52
C GLU A 43 38.07 49.06 -15.05
N PRO A 44 37.92 50.27 -15.64
CA PRO A 44 38.06 50.46 -17.07
C PRO A 44 39.48 50.12 -17.53
N ALA A 45 39.61 49.70 -18.77
CA ALA A 45 40.91 49.58 -19.40
C ALA A 45 41.44 50.94 -19.84
N ASP A 46 42.74 51.03 -20.04
CA ASP A 46 43.33 52.19 -20.72
C ASP A 46 42.63 52.46 -22.04
N SER A 47 42.49 53.73 -22.37
CA SER A 47 41.83 54.13 -23.65
C SER A 47 42.85 54.66 -24.65
N TYR A 48 42.58 54.36 -25.92
CA TYR A 48 43.43 54.70 -27.05
C TYR A 48 42.60 55.39 -28.15
N ASP A 49 43.27 56.25 -28.94
CA ASP A 49 42.66 56.80 -30.14
C ASP A 49 42.64 55.80 -31.30
N SER A 50 42.03 56.17 -32.45
CA SER A 50 41.96 55.32 -33.63
C SER A 50 43.32 55.01 -34.29
N ALA A 51 44.34 55.73 -33.93
CA ALA A 51 45.72 55.56 -34.39
C ALA A 51 46.59 54.72 -33.39
N GLY A 52 45.96 54.27 -32.24
CA GLY A 52 46.62 53.49 -31.21
C GLY A 52 47.41 54.31 -30.22
N ASN A 53 47.24 55.65 -30.16
CA ASN A 53 47.89 56.48 -29.15
C ASN A 53 47.12 56.43 -27.84
N LEU A 54 47.81 56.32 -26.70
CA LEU A 54 47.21 56.30 -25.36
C LEU A 54 46.53 57.67 -25.09
N LEU A 55 45.22 57.64 -24.85
CA LEU A 55 44.41 58.81 -24.46
C LEU A 55 44.32 58.96 -22.93
N CYS A 56 44.10 57.87 -22.25
CA CYS A 56 44.01 57.84 -20.79
C CYS A 56 44.56 56.52 -20.24
N SER A 57 45.47 56.59 -19.29
CA SER A 57 45.90 55.45 -18.47
C SER A 57 45.17 55.48 -17.17
N VAL A 58 44.59 54.35 -16.78
CA VAL A 58 43.85 54.18 -15.50
C VAL A 58 44.82 54.12 -14.34
N GLY A 59 44.62 54.94 -13.32
CA GLY A 59 45.45 55.04 -12.11
C GLY A 59 44.84 54.34 -10.92
N GLY A 60 43.54 54.14 -10.93
CA GLY A 60 42.82 53.47 -9.82
C GLY A 60 41.31 53.76 -9.83
N VAL A 61 40.66 53.35 -8.75
CA VAL A 61 39.26 53.62 -8.47
C VAL A 61 39.06 54.04 -7.03
N MET A 62 38.34 55.15 -6.80
CA MET A 62 37.86 55.54 -5.48
C MET A 62 36.40 55.12 -5.34
N ILE A 63 36.06 54.43 -4.25
CA ILE A 63 34.69 54.03 -3.94
C ILE A 63 34.22 54.80 -2.72
N ARG A 64 33.04 55.42 -2.85
CA ARG A 64 32.39 56.13 -1.74
C ARG A 64 31.01 55.54 -1.47
N MET A 65 30.52 55.69 -0.26
CA MET A 65 29.26 55.12 0.23
C MET A 65 28.43 56.18 0.95
N SER A 66 27.09 56.09 0.82
CA SER A 66 26.15 56.90 1.58
C SER A 66 24.88 56.09 1.88
N GLU A 67 24.13 56.44 2.93
CA GLU A 67 22.81 55.89 3.26
C GLU A 67 21.66 56.63 2.58
N GLU A 68 21.91 57.85 2.09
CA GLU A 68 20.89 58.76 1.54
C GLU A 68 20.73 58.65 0.01
N GLY A 69 21.72 58.06 -0.67
CA GLY A 69 21.73 57.93 -2.14
C GLY A 69 23.15 57.77 -2.68
N TYR A 70 23.28 57.67 -3.99
CA TYR A 70 24.59 57.47 -4.63
C TYR A 70 25.43 58.74 -4.53
N PRO A 71 26.62 58.71 -3.88
CA PRO A 71 27.55 59.83 -3.86
C PRO A 71 27.81 60.38 -5.28
N ALA A 72 27.66 61.68 -5.49
CA ALA A 72 27.81 62.33 -6.81
C ALA A 72 29.24 62.86 -7.05
N SER A 73 30.07 62.85 -6.03
CA SER A 73 31.46 63.37 -6.11
C SER A 73 32.43 62.57 -5.23
N THR A 74 33.71 62.82 -5.46
CA THR A 74 34.81 62.20 -4.68
C THR A 74 34.89 62.69 -3.23
N THR A 75 34.09 63.67 -2.85
CA THR A 75 34.07 64.24 -1.48
C THR A 75 32.75 63.95 -0.74
N GLU A 76 31.71 63.48 -1.44
CA GLU A 76 30.41 63.18 -0.86
C GLU A 76 30.39 61.75 -0.26
N GLY A 77 29.67 61.58 0.84
CA GLY A 77 29.57 60.31 1.59
C GLY A 77 30.88 59.89 2.25
N THR A 78 30.97 58.63 2.68
CA THR A 78 32.12 58.04 3.37
C THR A 78 33.04 57.38 2.35
N LEU A 79 34.38 57.58 2.51
CA LEU A 79 35.35 56.85 1.70
C LEU A 79 35.39 55.39 2.15
N VAL A 80 35.17 54.48 1.20
CA VAL A 80 35.23 53.02 1.43
C VAL A 80 36.58 52.47 1.03
N LEU A 81 37.06 52.83 -0.16
CA LEU A 81 38.28 52.30 -0.74
C LEU A 81 38.87 53.28 -1.75
N ASP A 82 40.20 53.43 -1.78
CA ASP A 82 40.99 53.99 -2.86
C ASP A 82 41.92 52.91 -3.40
N ASN A 83 41.48 52.18 -4.43
CA ASN A 83 42.19 51.02 -4.98
C ASN A 83 43.11 51.46 -6.13
N LYS A 84 44.37 51.06 -6.04
CA LYS A 84 45.39 51.24 -7.09
C LYS A 84 45.86 49.92 -7.71
N ASP A 85 45.48 48.80 -7.12
CA ASP A 85 45.79 47.45 -7.60
C ASP A 85 44.72 47.01 -8.61
N LEU A 86 44.90 47.43 -9.85
CA LEU A 86 43.90 47.17 -10.93
C LEU A 86 43.69 45.66 -11.13
N GLY A 87 42.39 45.28 -11.29
CA GLY A 87 41.96 43.90 -11.49
C GLY A 87 41.91 43.01 -10.22
N LYS A 88 42.34 43.56 -9.08
CA LYS A 88 42.36 42.78 -7.81
C LYS A 88 40.97 42.30 -7.42
N TYR A 89 39.98 43.16 -7.47
CA TYR A 89 38.62 42.86 -7.00
C TYR A 89 37.67 42.35 -8.10
N GLU A 90 38.21 41.89 -9.23
CA GLU A 90 37.48 41.11 -10.21
C GLU A 90 37.13 39.69 -9.67
N ASN A 91 38.11 39.07 -9.00
CA ASN A 91 37.99 37.69 -8.47
C ASN A 91 37.98 37.64 -6.93
N GLU A 92 38.48 38.65 -6.26
CA GLU A 92 38.42 38.85 -4.80
C GLU A 92 37.24 39.76 -4.45
N GLU A 93 36.83 39.76 -3.18
CA GLU A 93 35.82 40.71 -2.69
C GLU A 93 36.45 41.67 -1.67
N TYR A 94 36.03 42.94 -1.75
CA TYR A 94 36.33 43.89 -0.68
C TYR A 94 35.13 43.96 0.27
N VAL A 95 35.37 43.67 1.58
CA VAL A 95 34.31 43.60 2.59
C VAL A 95 34.23 44.94 3.34
N VAL A 96 33.04 45.53 3.30
CA VAL A 96 32.65 46.71 4.08
C VAL A 96 31.96 46.25 5.33
N ASN A 97 32.51 46.49 6.50
CA ASN A 97 32.00 46.04 7.80
C ASN A 97 31.33 47.16 8.60
N ASP A 98 30.81 46.81 9.79
CA ASP A 98 30.20 47.72 10.76
C ASP A 98 28.95 48.49 10.22
N LEU A 99 28.24 47.90 9.31
CA LEU A 99 27.03 48.43 8.72
C LEU A 99 25.79 48.06 9.56
N THR A 100 24.72 48.84 9.43
CA THR A 100 23.47 48.66 10.16
C THR A 100 22.54 47.76 9.39
N LEU A 101 22.04 46.69 10.04
CA LEU A 101 21.03 45.76 9.49
C LEU A 101 19.82 46.49 8.86
N GLY A 102 19.47 46.11 7.66
CA GLY A 102 18.26 46.58 6.97
C GLY A 102 18.38 47.98 6.37
N LYS A 103 19.49 48.73 6.55
CA LYS A 103 19.74 49.98 5.85
C LYS A 103 20.36 49.73 4.49
N THR A 104 19.84 50.44 3.47
CA THR A 104 20.43 50.41 2.12
C THR A 104 21.64 51.32 2.08
N TYR A 105 22.76 50.79 1.61
CA TYR A 105 23.99 51.55 1.34
C TYR A 105 24.20 51.68 -0.16
N TYR A 106 24.41 52.88 -0.61
CA TYR A 106 24.61 53.24 -2.02
C TYR A 106 26.10 53.51 -2.26
N PHE A 107 26.69 52.79 -3.22
CA PHE A 107 28.11 52.88 -3.55
C PHE A 107 28.28 53.55 -4.92
N SER A 108 29.19 54.54 -5.03
CA SER A 108 29.64 55.12 -6.28
C SER A 108 31.12 54.87 -6.47
N ALA A 109 31.49 54.33 -7.63
CA ALA A 109 32.88 54.13 -8.04
C ALA A 109 33.29 55.25 -8.96
N PHE A 110 34.41 55.89 -8.64
CA PHE A 110 35.02 56.99 -9.39
C PHE A 110 36.40 56.52 -9.87
N PRO A 111 36.48 55.89 -11.09
CA PRO A 111 37.78 55.56 -11.64
C PRO A 111 38.52 56.85 -12.00
N TYR A 112 39.81 56.83 -11.80
CA TYR A 112 40.65 58.00 -12.07
C TYR A 112 41.88 57.62 -12.89
N SER A 113 42.35 58.65 -13.68
CA SER A 113 43.54 58.49 -14.49
C SER A 113 44.83 58.47 -13.62
N SER A 114 45.94 58.01 -14.18
CA SER A 114 47.29 58.12 -13.57
C SER A 114 47.69 59.56 -13.26
N GLN A 115 46.97 60.55 -13.78
CA GLN A 115 47.14 61.97 -13.52
C GLN A 115 46.13 62.54 -12.49
N GLY A 116 45.30 61.66 -11.87
CA GLY A 116 44.33 62.04 -10.83
C GLY A 116 43.05 62.69 -11.34
N VAL A 117 42.68 62.54 -12.62
CA VAL A 117 41.41 63.06 -13.17
C VAL A 117 40.33 62.01 -13.01
N TYR A 118 39.28 62.30 -12.25
CA TYR A 118 38.19 61.39 -11.92
C TYR A 118 37.07 61.36 -12.96
N ASN A 119 36.54 60.21 -13.22
CA ASN A 119 35.27 60.04 -13.91
C ASN A 119 34.12 60.17 -12.89
N LEU A 120 33.33 61.23 -13.02
CA LEU A 120 32.18 61.51 -12.13
C LEU A 120 30.85 61.15 -12.77
N SER A 121 30.88 60.25 -13.75
CA SER A 121 29.66 59.82 -14.45
C SER A 121 28.71 59.08 -13.50
N SER A 122 27.44 59.41 -13.60
CA SER A 122 26.36 58.72 -12.91
C SER A 122 25.86 57.46 -13.66
N ASN A 123 26.71 56.91 -14.52
CA ASN A 123 26.39 55.67 -15.25
C ASN A 123 26.14 54.52 -14.29
N GLU A 124 25.22 53.65 -14.64
CA GLU A 124 24.85 52.47 -13.82
C GLU A 124 26.05 51.55 -13.53
N ASN A 125 27.02 51.45 -14.45
CA ASN A 125 28.23 50.64 -14.23
C ASN A 125 29.15 51.21 -13.15
N ASN A 126 28.97 52.47 -12.76
CA ASN A 126 29.71 53.12 -11.69
C ASN A 126 28.95 53.10 -10.35
N ARG A 127 27.79 52.46 -10.28
CA ARG A 127 26.90 52.52 -9.12
C ARG A 127 26.37 51.15 -8.77
N SER A 128 26.31 50.86 -7.47
CA SER A 128 25.65 49.65 -6.96
C SER A 128 25.14 49.91 -5.55
N SER A 129 24.14 49.20 -5.11
CA SER A 129 23.63 49.29 -3.75
C SER A 129 23.29 47.90 -3.18
N ALA A 130 23.43 47.78 -1.88
CA ALA A 130 23.05 46.61 -1.14
C ALA A 130 22.64 46.99 0.28
N ALA A 131 21.98 46.12 0.99
CA ALA A 131 21.65 46.25 2.39
C ALA A 131 22.21 45.03 3.18
N PRO A 132 22.82 45.24 4.34
CA PRO A 132 23.09 44.12 5.25
C PRO A 132 21.78 43.45 5.60
N ALA A 133 21.76 42.14 5.52
CA ALA A 133 20.61 41.34 5.89
C ALA A 133 21.03 40.13 6.69
N ASP A 134 20.13 39.63 7.51
CA ASP A 134 20.30 38.35 8.14
C ASP A 134 20.18 37.23 7.10
N GLY A 135 20.52 36.03 7.46
CA GLY A 135 20.30 34.87 6.62
C GLY A 135 18.82 34.59 6.39
N GLU A 136 18.54 33.51 5.72
CA GLU A 136 17.15 33.06 5.49
C GLU A 136 16.48 32.64 6.79
N THR A 137 15.24 33.05 6.98
CA THR A 137 14.39 32.56 8.07
C THR A 137 13.56 31.39 7.56
N ALA A 138 13.83 30.19 8.11
CA ALA A 138 13.03 28.99 7.86
C ALA A 138 11.96 28.86 8.95
N ASN A 139 10.73 29.18 8.64
CA ASN A 139 9.60 28.96 9.51
C ASN A 139 9.08 27.53 9.32
N VAL A 140 8.85 26.83 10.40
CA VAL A 140 8.31 25.47 10.37
C VAL A 140 7.02 25.43 11.15
N THR A 141 5.96 24.92 10.52
CA THR A 141 4.65 24.70 11.11
C THR A 141 4.32 23.21 11.03
N ILE A 142 3.88 22.64 12.15
CA ILE A 142 3.33 21.29 12.16
C ILE A 142 1.81 21.35 12.29
N ASN A 143 1.13 20.54 11.48
CA ASN A 143 -0.27 20.24 11.60
C ASN A 143 -0.42 18.86 12.24
N ILE A 144 -1.38 18.66 13.13
CA ILE A 144 -1.62 17.41 13.84
C ILE A 144 -3.06 17.02 13.57
N ASP A 145 -3.24 15.87 12.92
CA ASP A 145 -4.55 15.35 12.49
C ASP A 145 -5.46 15.06 13.70
N ASP A 146 -4.92 14.33 14.67
CA ASP A 146 -5.54 14.09 15.98
C ASP A 146 -4.48 14.34 17.06
N ASP A 147 -4.69 15.30 17.94
CA ASP A 147 -3.71 15.69 18.95
C ASP A 147 -3.92 14.98 20.30
N SER A 148 -4.86 14.04 20.39
CA SER A 148 -5.24 13.37 21.65
C SER A 148 -4.08 12.63 22.32
N ALA A 149 -3.23 11.97 21.52
CA ALA A 149 -2.07 11.22 21.97
C ALA A 149 -0.73 11.94 21.68
N PHE A 150 -0.75 13.11 21.00
CA PHE A 150 0.46 13.82 20.61
C PHE A 150 1.14 14.48 21.80
N ASN A 151 2.41 14.18 22.03
CA ASN A 151 3.24 14.81 23.07
C ASN A 151 4.12 15.91 22.48
N SER A 152 5.17 15.54 21.79
CA SER A 152 6.12 16.49 21.22
C SER A 152 7.00 15.87 20.14
N VAL A 153 7.45 16.70 19.22
CA VAL A 153 8.45 16.31 18.20
C VAL A 153 9.61 17.28 18.20
N VAL A 154 10.79 16.78 17.90
CA VAL A 154 11.97 17.59 17.67
C VAL A 154 12.06 17.90 16.18
N ILE A 155 12.11 19.18 15.85
CA ILE A 155 12.40 19.67 14.51
C ILE A 155 13.85 20.06 14.46
N THR A 156 14.57 19.61 13.45
CA THR A 156 15.99 19.88 13.26
C THR A 156 16.22 20.63 11.95
N CYS A 157 16.87 21.77 12.02
CA CYS A 157 17.43 22.44 10.84
C CYS A 157 18.89 22.01 10.73
N VAL A 158 19.25 21.34 9.65
CA VAL A 158 20.60 20.85 9.36
C VAL A 158 21.27 21.80 8.39
N ASP A 159 22.40 22.39 8.78
CA ASP A 159 23.24 23.22 7.92
C ASP A 159 24.35 22.35 7.31
N GLU A 160 24.15 21.95 6.05
CA GLU A 160 25.04 21.06 5.32
C GLU A 160 26.39 21.70 4.97
N THR A 161 26.41 23.02 4.84
CA THR A 161 27.64 23.79 4.53
C THR A 161 28.55 23.89 5.73
N ASP A 162 28.00 23.93 6.95
CA ASP A 162 28.78 23.98 8.21
C ASP A 162 28.93 22.57 8.82
N GLY A 163 29.38 21.61 8.04
CA GLY A 163 29.67 20.25 8.51
C GLY A 163 28.47 19.51 9.12
N ASN A 164 27.26 19.77 8.65
CA ASN A 164 26.01 19.28 9.18
C ASN A 164 25.73 19.75 10.62
N SER A 165 26.10 20.98 10.94
CA SER A 165 25.69 21.58 12.20
C SER A 165 24.17 21.66 12.32
N THR A 166 23.65 21.46 13.52
CA THR A 166 22.20 21.35 13.73
C THR A 166 21.68 22.40 14.70
N LYS A 167 20.49 22.92 14.40
CA LYS A 167 19.67 23.70 15.34
C LYS A 167 18.37 22.95 15.54
N THR A 168 17.95 22.79 16.79
CA THR A 168 16.75 22.01 17.12
C THR A 168 15.72 22.86 17.85
N ALA A 169 14.45 22.51 17.67
CA ALA A 169 13.34 23.05 18.45
C ALA A 169 12.35 21.92 18.75
N THR A 170 11.77 21.93 19.94
CA THR A 170 10.72 20.99 20.31
C THR A 170 9.35 21.64 20.10
N LEU A 171 8.52 21.02 19.27
CA LEU A 171 7.14 21.42 19.05
C LEU A 171 6.19 20.47 19.76
N THR A 172 5.04 21.02 20.20
CA THR A 172 4.02 20.30 20.96
C THR A 172 2.65 20.60 20.36
N LYS A 173 1.59 19.93 20.82
CA LYS A 173 0.22 20.23 20.40
C LYS A 173 -0.24 21.67 20.67
N THR A 174 0.39 22.38 21.58
CA THR A 174 0.08 23.79 21.89
C THR A 174 1.06 24.78 21.26
N GLN A 175 2.28 24.35 20.93
CA GLN A 175 3.29 25.15 20.24
C GLN A 175 3.66 24.45 18.93
N LYS A 176 2.94 24.80 17.87
CA LYS A 176 3.03 24.12 16.56
C LYS A 176 3.98 24.79 15.57
N THR A 177 4.64 25.87 15.96
CA THR A 177 5.53 26.66 15.08
C THR A 177 6.88 26.91 15.69
N THR A 178 7.91 26.99 14.85
CA THR A 178 9.27 27.44 15.21
C THR A 178 9.91 28.14 14.02
N SER A 179 11.05 28.82 14.25
CA SER A 179 11.80 29.45 13.19
C SER A 179 13.30 29.23 13.40
N PHE A 180 14.02 29.02 12.31
CA PHE A 180 15.48 28.90 12.29
C PHE A 180 16.06 30.00 11.37
N THR A 181 17.16 30.60 11.77
CA THR A 181 17.95 31.47 10.91
C THR A 181 19.13 30.70 10.36
N VAL A 182 19.26 30.65 9.04
CA VAL A 182 20.34 29.99 8.31
C VAL A 182 21.24 31.05 7.68
N PRO A 183 22.59 30.99 7.83
CA PRO A 183 23.49 31.97 7.23
C PRO A 183 23.33 32.01 5.70
N ILE A 184 23.61 33.19 5.14
CA ILE A 184 23.51 33.44 3.69
C ILE A 184 24.42 32.47 2.91
N GLY A 185 23.89 31.87 1.84
CA GLY A 185 24.65 30.98 0.96
C GLY A 185 24.88 29.57 1.50
N HIS A 186 24.43 29.26 2.72
CA HIS A 186 24.52 27.92 3.27
C HIS A 186 23.40 27.03 2.70
N THR A 187 23.72 25.78 2.44
CA THR A 187 22.74 24.75 2.07
C THR A 187 22.18 24.11 3.34
N TYR A 188 20.85 23.98 3.41
CA TYR A 188 20.18 23.43 4.58
C TYR A 188 18.93 22.63 4.21
N HIS A 189 18.48 21.79 5.14
CA HIS A 189 17.18 21.13 5.09
C HIS A 189 16.56 21.04 6.49
N ILE A 190 15.25 20.73 6.51
CA ILE A 190 14.50 20.51 7.75
C ILE A 190 14.23 19.02 7.93
N GLU A 191 14.56 18.48 9.08
CA GLU A 191 14.22 17.13 9.50
C GLU A 191 13.09 17.15 10.53
N TYR A 192 12.13 16.25 10.35
CA TYR A 192 11.02 16.07 11.28
C TYR A 192 11.28 14.86 12.19
N GLY A 193 11.12 15.03 13.49
CA GLY A 193 11.21 13.94 14.47
C GLY A 193 10.05 12.96 14.35
N ALA A 194 10.21 11.78 14.94
CA ALA A 194 9.13 10.81 15.08
C ALA A 194 8.36 11.05 16.38
N GLU A 195 7.09 10.71 16.39
CA GLU A 195 6.21 10.65 17.55
C GLU A 195 5.42 9.35 17.50
N ASP A 196 5.31 8.66 18.64
CA ASP A 196 4.65 7.36 18.72
C ASP A 196 3.18 7.44 18.31
N GLY A 197 2.77 6.51 17.46
CA GLY A 197 1.41 6.47 16.91
C GLY A 197 1.15 7.45 15.75
N TYR A 198 2.14 8.24 15.32
CA TYR A 198 1.99 9.17 14.21
C TYR A 198 2.90 8.84 13.02
N SER A 199 2.40 9.07 11.83
CA SER A 199 3.21 9.00 10.60
C SER A 199 4.22 10.13 10.61
N LYS A 200 5.51 9.82 10.56
CA LYS A 200 6.57 10.83 10.45
C LYS A 200 6.51 11.48 9.06
N PRO A 201 6.46 12.83 8.97
CA PRO A 201 6.58 13.53 7.69
C PRO A 201 7.95 13.30 7.04
N GLU A 202 7.99 13.37 5.71
CA GLU A 202 9.24 13.35 4.96
C GLU A 202 10.07 14.61 5.26
N ASN A 203 11.40 14.45 5.34
CA ASN A 203 12.32 15.58 5.48
C ASN A 203 12.26 16.45 4.21
N THR A 204 12.57 17.75 4.34
CA THR A 204 12.58 18.64 3.18
C THR A 204 13.78 18.36 2.27
N GLU A 205 13.68 18.75 1.01
CA GLU A 205 14.84 18.81 0.13
C GLU A 205 15.81 19.89 0.59
N SER A 206 17.08 19.74 0.22
CA SER A 206 18.13 20.73 0.51
C SER A 206 17.92 22.00 -0.28
N LYS A 207 18.12 23.16 0.36
CA LYS A 207 17.96 24.49 -0.22
C LYS A 207 19.12 25.40 0.17
N VAL A 208 19.54 26.26 -0.77
CA VAL A 208 20.52 27.33 -0.49
C VAL A 208 19.80 28.53 0.09
N SER A 209 20.30 29.02 1.25
CA SER A 209 19.73 30.17 1.92
C SER A 209 20.02 31.48 1.18
N VAL A 210 19.02 32.36 1.13
CA VAL A 210 19.06 33.64 0.46
C VAL A 210 18.93 34.77 1.49
N ALA A 211 19.69 35.85 1.28
CA ALA A 211 19.70 37.01 2.17
C ALA A 211 18.30 37.58 2.41
N GLY A 212 17.86 37.65 3.66
CA GLY A 212 16.58 38.21 4.08
C GLY A 212 15.35 37.47 3.56
N ALA A 213 15.50 36.28 2.97
CA ALA A 213 14.39 35.46 2.54
C ALA A 213 13.68 34.81 3.73
N VAL A 214 12.40 34.51 3.54
CA VAL A 214 11.59 33.74 4.46
C VAL A 214 11.04 32.55 3.70
N SER A 215 11.23 31.36 4.22
CA SER A 215 10.67 30.11 3.68
C SER A 215 9.80 29.47 4.72
N ASP A 216 8.57 29.13 4.32
CA ASP A 216 7.61 28.48 5.17
C ASP A 216 7.54 26.98 4.81
N TYR A 217 7.70 26.13 5.81
CA TYR A 217 7.61 24.69 5.72
C TYR A 217 6.42 24.21 6.55
N GLU A 218 5.53 23.46 5.93
CA GLU A 218 4.40 22.85 6.61
C GLU A 218 4.49 21.34 6.52
N ALA A 219 4.25 20.65 7.63
CA ALA A 219 4.21 19.21 7.69
C ALA A 219 3.03 18.75 8.54
N THR A 220 2.38 17.65 8.14
CA THR A 220 1.25 17.08 8.87
C THR A 220 1.64 15.74 9.48
N TYR A 221 1.41 15.62 10.80
CA TYR A 221 1.47 14.38 11.53
C TYR A 221 0.09 13.74 11.53
N TYR A 222 -0.06 12.61 10.85
CA TYR A 222 -1.28 11.83 10.85
C TYR A 222 -1.24 10.79 11.94
N TYR A 223 -2.27 10.73 12.78
CA TYR A 223 -2.39 9.66 13.75
C TYR A 223 -2.55 8.34 13.00
N PHE A 224 -1.60 7.41 13.20
CA PHE A 224 -1.62 6.14 12.49
C PHE A 224 -2.94 5.43 12.79
N THR A 225 -3.70 5.11 11.78
CA THR A 225 -4.98 4.43 11.91
C THR A 225 -5.16 3.45 10.77
N ALA A 226 -5.17 2.17 11.09
CA ALA A 226 -5.61 1.13 10.16
C ALA A 226 -6.89 0.48 10.71
N THR A 227 -7.64 -0.21 9.85
CA THR A 227 -8.87 -0.90 10.24
C THR A 227 -8.79 -2.37 9.93
N ILE A 228 -9.36 -3.19 10.84
CA ILE A 228 -9.56 -4.62 10.62
C ILE A 228 -11.04 -4.89 10.79
N ASP A 229 -11.72 -5.16 9.68
CA ASP A 229 -13.13 -5.52 9.63
C ASP A 229 -13.25 -7.03 9.86
N VAL A 230 -13.92 -7.43 10.93
CA VAL A 230 -14.03 -8.82 11.32
C VAL A 230 -15.48 -9.28 11.28
N THR A 231 -15.74 -10.32 10.48
CA THR A 231 -16.97 -11.13 10.58
C THR A 231 -16.65 -12.35 11.44
N TYR A 232 -17.46 -12.63 12.45
CA TYR A 232 -17.21 -13.68 13.43
C TYR A 232 -18.52 -14.27 13.97
N PRO A 233 -18.50 -15.45 14.64
CA PRO A 233 -19.70 -16.06 15.19
C PRO A 233 -20.40 -15.13 16.21
N ALA A 234 -21.68 -14.84 16.01
CA ALA A 234 -22.46 -14.02 16.92
C ALA A 234 -22.50 -14.64 18.33
N GLY A 235 -22.32 -13.81 19.33
CA GLY A 235 -22.21 -14.25 20.73
C GLY A 235 -20.79 -14.56 21.20
N ALA A 236 -19.81 -14.68 20.29
CA ALA A 236 -18.42 -14.88 20.67
C ALA A 236 -17.78 -13.60 21.22
N THR A 237 -16.80 -13.77 22.13
CA THR A 237 -15.89 -12.70 22.53
C THR A 237 -14.81 -12.55 21.49
N LEU A 238 -14.70 -11.36 20.89
CA LEU A 238 -13.74 -11.05 19.85
C LEU A 238 -12.64 -10.16 20.40
N THR A 239 -11.38 -10.52 20.15
CA THR A 239 -10.19 -9.74 20.49
C THR A 239 -9.27 -9.55 19.29
N CYS A 240 -8.51 -8.45 19.31
CA CYS A 240 -7.47 -8.15 18.35
C CYS A 240 -6.23 -7.72 19.14
N SER A 241 -5.07 -8.36 18.95
CA SER A 241 -3.90 -8.11 19.78
C SER A 241 -2.59 -8.07 18.99
N LEU A 242 -1.66 -7.23 19.47
CA LEU A 242 -0.28 -7.15 19.01
C LEU A 242 0.62 -7.01 20.24
N GLY A 243 1.45 -8.01 20.54
CA GLY A 243 2.23 -8.06 21.78
C GLY A 243 1.32 -7.94 23.00
N ASP A 244 1.59 -6.94 23.84
CA ASP A 244 0.82 -6.68 25.08
C ASP A 244 -0.44 -5.81 24.81
N THR A 245 -0.56 -5.23 23.63
CA THR A 245 -1.74 -4.42 23.23
C THR A 245 -2.90 -5.32 22.87
N VAL A 246 -4.04 -5.18 23.57
CA VAL A 246 -5.24 -6.00 23.32
C VAL A 246 -6.47 -5.11 23.21
N TYR A 247 -7.14 -5.18 22.08
CA TYR A 247 -8.47 -4.59 21.89
C TYR A 247 -9.55 -5.68 21.99
N THR A 248 -10.65 -5.37 22.66
CA THR A 248 -11.80 -6.26 22.78
C THR A 248 -13.02 -5.59 22.14
N ALA A 249 -13.75 -6.34 21.32
CA ALA A 249 -14.97 -5.83 20.72
C ALA A 249 -16.03 -5.52 21.80
N THR A 250 -16.71 -4.40 21.64
CA THR A 250 -17.75 -3.94 22.57
C THR A 250 -19.13 -4.52 22.28
N THR A 251 -19.27 -5.23 21.16
CA THR A 251 -20.51 -5.88 20.73
C THR A 251 -20.22 -7.32 20.30
N SER A 252 -21.23 -8.19 20.36
CA SER A 252 -21.14 -9.59 19.95
C SER A 252 -22.12 -9.90 18.80
N THR A 253 -22.33 -8.93 17.91
CA THR A 253 -23.36 -9.01 16.84
C THR A 253 -22.94 -9.82 15.61
N GLY A 254 -21.71 -10.33 15.57
CA GLY A 254 -21.18 -11.11 14.45
C GLY A 254 -20.36 -10.28 13.46
N SER A 255 -20.26 -8.97 13.65
CA SER A 255 -19.35 -8.10 12.91
C SER A 255 -18.79 -7.01 13.81
N TYR A 256 -17.52 -6.66 13.65
CA TYR A 256 -16.87 -5.60 14.38
C TYR A 256 -15.70 -5.03 13.59
N GLN A 257 -15.46 -3.73 13.70
CA GLN A 257 -14.29 -3.06 13.14
C GLN A 257 -13.35 -2.64 14.26
N PHE A 258 -12.15 -3.19 14.26
CA PHE A 258 -11.06 -2.68 15.09
C PHE A 258 -10.37 -1.52 14.39
N ARG A 259 -10.01 -0.50 15.16
CA ARG A 259 -9.04 0.53 14.77
C ARG A 259 -7.75 0.25 15.51
N VAL A 260 -6.68 0.08 14.77
CA VAL A 260 -5.35 -0.22 15.29
C VAL A 260 -4.39 0.92 14.95
N HIS A 261 -3.45 1.20 15.84
CA HIS A 261 -2.60 2.38 15.76
C HIS A 261 -1.11 2.05 15.64
N GLU A 262 -0.80 0.80 15.26
CA GLU A 262 0.57 0.32 15.10
C GLU A 262 0.69 -0.62 13.90
N VAL A 263 1.84 -0.59 13.23
CA VAL A 263 2.21 -1.60 12.23
C VAL A 263 2.57 -2.90 12.91
N GLY A 264 2.19 -4.02 12.32
CA GLY A 264 2.53 -5.33 12.87
C GLY A 264 1.60 -6.43 12.40
N THR A 265 1.86 -7.65 12.89
CA THR A 265 1.00 -8.81 12.64
C THR A 265 0.04 -8.96 13.81
N TRP A 266 -1.17 -8.52 13.62
CA TRP A 266 -2.24 -8.55 14.61
C TRP A 266 -2.89 -9.92 14.67
N LEU A 267 -3.08 -10.47 15.86
CA LEU A 267 -3.82 -11.70 16.09
C LEU A 267 -5.30 -11.36 16.38
N VAL A 268 -6.18 -11.75 15.48
CA VAL A 268 -7.63 -11.63 15.65
C VAL A 268 -8.20 -12.96 16.11
N LYS A 269 -8.92 -12.96 17.24
CA LYS A 269 -9.37 -14.17 17.90
C LYS A 269 -10.81 -14.04 18.38
N ALA A 270 -11.63 -15.07 18.09
CA ALA A 270 -12.97 -15.22 18.62
C ALA A 270 -13.04 -16.45 19.54
N VAL A 271 -13.72 -16.32 20.68
CA VAL A 271 -13.90 -17.38 21.69
C VAL A 271 -15.36 -17.45 22.11
N GLN A 272 -15.93 -18.65 22.13
CA GLN A 272 -17.27 -18.94 22.62
C GLN A 272 -17.34 -20.35 23.19
N ASP A 273 -17.87 -20.53 24.39
CA ASP A 273 -18.15 -21.84 25.03
C ASP A 273 -16.95 -22.82 25.02
N SER A 274 -15.74 -22.37 25.14
CA SER A 274 -14.49 -23.13 25.05
C SER A 274 -13.99 -23.43 23.63
N GLU A 275 -14.71 -23.01 22.59
CA GLU A 275 -14.19 -23.02 21.24
C GLU A 275 -13.42 -21.74 20.96
N GLU A 276 -12.35 -21.86 20.21
CA GLU A 276 -11.49 -20.75 19.82
C GLU A 276 -11.15 -20.82 18.33
N VAL A 277 -11.23 -19.68 17.66
CA VAL A 277 -10.75 -19.51 16.30
C VAL A 277 -9.94 -18.23 16.20
N SER A 278 -8.81 -18.27 15.52
CA SER A 278 -7.95 -17.10 15.33
C SER A 278 -7.28 -17.10 13.97
N THR A 279 -6.89 -15.90 13.55
CA THR A 279 -6.08 -15.67 12.36
C THR A 279 -5.17 -14.47 12.58
N SER A 280 -4.12 -14.38 11.78
CA SER A 280 -3.18 -13.26 11.81
C SER A 280 -3.44 -12.31 10.65
N VAL A 281 -3.40 -11.00 10.93
CA VAL A 281 -3.60 -9.91 9.97
C VAL A 281 -2.38 -9.02 9.98
N SER A 282 -1.78 -8.78 8.83
CA SER A 282 -0.59 -7.92 8.72
C SER A 282 -1.00 -6.50 8.35
N ILE A 283 -0.70 -5.55 9.22
CA ILE A 283 -0.84 -4.12 8.99
C ILE A 283 0.55 -3.55 8.79
N THR A 284 0.80 -2.96 7.62
CA THR A 284 2.12 -2.47 7.19
C THR A 284 2.15 -0.99 6.88
N THR A 285 0.98 -0.38 6.62
CA THR A 285 0.86 1.01 6.20
C THR A 285 -0.29 1.72 6.92
N ASP A 286 -0.15 3.03 7.06
CA ASP A 286 -1.24 3.89 7.53
C ASP A 286 -2.47 3.80 6.62
N ARG A 287 -3.66 3.91 7.20
CA ARG A 287 -4.97 3.81 6.52
C ARG A 287 -5.23 2.49 5.78
N GLN A 288 -4.45 1.45 6.05
CA GLN A 288 -4.72 0.11 5.56
C GLN A 288 -6.05 -0.39 6.12
N SER A 289 -6.83 -1.08 5.29
CA SER A 289 -8.06 -1.75 5.69
C SER A 289 -7.99 -3.21 5.29
N GLU A 290 -8.17 -4.10 6.25
CA GLU A 290 -8.17 -5.53 6.07
C GLU A 290 -9.50 -6.13 6.50
N SER A 291 -9.91 -7.20 5.86
CA SER A 291 -11.14 -7.93 6.19
C SER A 291 -10.85 -9.37 6.54
N VAL A 292 -11.46 -9.85 7.61
CA VAL A 292 -11.25 -11.19 8.17
C VAL A 292 -12.59 -11.85 8.46
N GLU A 293 -12.70 -13.11 8.11
CA GLU A 293 -13.81 -13.96 8.51
C GLU A 293 -13.32 -15.06 9.46
N LEU A 294 -13.90 -15.11 10.65
CA LEU A 294 -13.67 -16.16 11.64
C LEU A 294 -14.92 -17.02 11.78
N SER A 295 -14.78 -18.33 11.77
CA SER A 295 -15.90 -19.25 12.02
C SER A 295 -15.38 -20.49 12.72
N PHE A 296 -16.13 -20.99 13.70
CA PHE A 296 -15.81 -22.23 14.40
C PHE A 296 -15.91 -23.42 13.44
N VAL A 297 -15.17 -24.46 13.78
CA VAL A 297 -15.27 -25.73 13.06
C VAL A 297 -16.63 -26.35 13.35
N LYS A 298 -17.35 -26.78 12.30
CA LYS A 298 -18.59 -27.53 12.46
C LYS A 298 -18.32 -29.01 12.22
N ILE A 299 -18.80 -29.82 13.16
CA ILE A 299 -18.65 -31.27 13.13
C ILE A 299 -20.03 -31.93 13.10
N TYR A 300 -20.32 -32.60 12.02
CA TYR A 300 -21.60 -33.32 11.84
C TYR A 300 -21.35 -34.82 11.98
N GLY A 301 -21.92 -35.42 13.02
CA GLY A 301 -21.67 -36.79 13.34
C GLY A 301 -22.91 -37.70 13.40
N ILE A 302 -22.67 -38.97 13.25
CA ILE A 302 -23.61 -40.05 13.59
C ILE A 302 -22.90 -41.15 14.37
N SER A 303 -23.63 -41.82 15.27
CA SER A 303 -23.15 -42.96 16.01
C SER A 303 -24.19 -44.06 16.08
N ARG A 304 -23.73 -45.30 16.28
CA ARG A 304 -24.61 -46.44 16.55
C ARG A 304 -23.95 -47.44 17.50
N ASN A 305 -24.75 -48.13 18.32
CA ASN A 305 -24.28 -49.27 19.08
C ASN A 305 -24.26 -50.52 18.18
N VAL A 306 -23.07 -51.09 17.93
CA VAL A 306 -22.89 -52.22 17.01
C VAL A 306 -23.28 -53.58 17.63
N THR A 307 -23.46 -53.66 18.94
CA THR A 307 -23.92 -54.87 19.64
C THR A 307 -25.43 -54.90 19.86
N SER A 308 -26.13 -53.82 19.51
CA SER A 308 -27.59 -53.77 19.53
C SER A 308 -28.17 -54.76 18.52
N SER A 309 -29.27 -55.41 18.87
CA SER A 309 -30.04 -56.31 17.96
C SER A 309 -30.71 -55.51 16.80
N SER A 310 -30.85 -54.22 16.96
CA SER A 310 -31.34 -53.26 15.94
C SER A 310 -30.54 -51.98 15.99
N PRO A 311 -29.32 -51.99 15.47
CA PRO A 311 -28.42 -50.81 15.57
C PRO A 311 -28.96 -49.69 14.69
N ALA A 312 -29.53 -48.68 15.32
CA ALA A 312 -29.94 -47.43 14.67
C ALA A 312 -28.85 -46.37 14.80
N TRP A 313 -28.69 -45.58 13.79
CA TRP A 313 -27.82 -44.41 13.83
C TRP A 313 -28.53 -43.25 14.53
N ALA A 314 -27.83 -42.59 15.44
CA ALA A 314 -28.25 -41.37 16.11
C ALA A 314 -27.30 -40.21 15.72
N ARG A 315 -27.81 -39.01 15.66
CA ARG A 315 -27.00 -37.83 15.36
C ARG A 315 -26.17 -37.42 16.56
N THR A 316 -24.98 -36.95 16.30
CA THR A 316 -24.03 -36.42 17.31
C THR A 316 -23.48 -35.07 16.89
N ASP A 317 -22.85 -34.35 17.80
CA ASP A 317 -22.16 -33.07 17.56
C ASP A 317 -23.13 -32.04 16.96
N ASP A 318 -22.69 -31.20 16.02
CA ASP A 318 -23.54 -30.18 15.35
C ASP A 318 -24.69 -30.79 14.49
N ALA A 319 -24.73 -32.10 14.29
CA ALA A 319 -25.85 -32.73 13.61
C ALA A 319 -27.07 -32.98 14.51
N ILE A 320 -26.94 -32.83 15.84
CA ILE A 320 -28.05 -33.00 16.77
C ILE A 320 -29.19 -32.02 16.43
N GLY A 321 -30.40 -32.53 16.31
CA GLY A 321 -31.58 -31.73 15.96
C GLY A 321 -31.79 -31.47 14.47
N LEU A 322 -30.78 -31.71 13.63
CA LEU A 322 -30.95 -31.56 12.18
C LEU A 322 -31.79 -32.70 11.61
N THR A 323 -32.55 -32.41 10.56
CA THR A 323 -33.42 -33.36 9.85
C THR A 323 -33.13 -33.36 8.35
N ALA A 324 -33.40 -34.49 7.71
CA ALA A 324 -33.36 -34.61 6.25
C ALA A 324 -34.43 -35.59 5.78
N THR A 325 -35.21 -35.20 4.75
CA THR A 325 -36.19 -36.02 4.06
C THR A 325 -36.00 -35.88 2.55
N ALA A 326 -36.07 -37.02 1.85
CA ALA A 326 -35.89 -37.03 0.40
C ALA A 326 -37.18 -36.62 -0.32
N SER A 327 -37.05 -36.02 -1.51
CA SER A 327 -38.16 -35.66 -2.40
C SER A 327 -38.73 -36.87 -3.13
N VAL A 328 -40.05 -36.81 -3.48
CA VAL A 328 -40.68 -37.78 -4.35
C VAL A 328 -41.35 -37.03 -5.49
N GLY A 329 -40.81 -37.15 -6.69
CA GLY A 329 -41.23 -36.33 -7.83
C GLY A 329 -41.07 -34.84 -7.55
N THR A 330 -42.14 -34.09 -7.76
CA THR A 330 -42.19 -32.66 -7.47
C THR A 330 -42.55 -32.32 -6.02
N SER A 331 -42.91 -33.33 -5.19
CA SER A 331 -43.07 -33.16 -3.74
C SER A 331 -41.74 -32.97 -3.12
N ALA A 332 -41.44 -31.75 -2.71
CA ALA A 332 -40.15 -31.41 -2.12
C ALA A 332 -40.00 -32.04 -0.72
N GLY A 333 -38.88 -32.72 -0.51
CA GLY A 333 -38.34 -33.00 0.81
C GLY A 333 -37.66 -31.74 1.40
N SER A 334 -37.08 -31.89 2.56
CA SER A 334 -36.32 -30.82 3.22
C SER A 334 -35.06 -31.40 3.83
N SER A 335 -33.99 -30.60 3.86
CA SER A 335 -32.77 -30.98 4.53
C SER A 335 -32.14 -29.74 5.22
N ASP A 336 -31.97 -29.79 6.53
CA ASP A 336 -31.28 -28.74 7.25
C ASP A 336 -29.80 -28.67 6.82
N PHE A 337 -29.26 -29.75 6.25
CA PHE A 337 -27.91 -29.80 5.70
C PHE A 337 -27.73 -28.94 4.44
N ASP A 338 -28.80 -28.41 3.85
CA ASP A 338 -28.69 -27.44 2.75
C ASP A 338 -27.99 -26.14 3.16
N ASN A 339 -27.93 -25.86 4.46
CA ASN A 339 -27.23 -24.75 5.07
C ASN A 339 -25.90 -25.14 5.76
N CYS A 340 -25.50 -26.40 5.66
CA CYS A 340 -24.33 -26.96 6.35
C CYS A 340 -23.23 -27.32 5.35
N ALA A 341 -22.01 -26.81 5.53
CA ALA A 341 -20.87 -27.28 4.76
C ALA A 341 -20.47 -28.70 5.21
N PRO A 342 -20.07 -29.61 4.27
CA PRO A 342 -19.84 -29.40 2.86
C PRO A 342 -21.12 -29.52 1.97
N TRP A 343 -22.25 -29.97 2.49
CA TRP A 343 -23.48 -30.24 1.72
C TRP A 343 -24.03 -29.00 1.00
N SER A 344 -23.99 -27.83 1.65
CA SER A 344 -24.46 -26.55 1.08
C SER A 344 -23.68 -26.13 -0.17
N GLY A 345 -22.44 -26.59 -0.31
CA GLY A 345 -21.61 -26.31 -1.49
C GLY A 345 -21.65 -27.38 -2.58
N MET A 346 -22.49 -28.42 -2.44
CA MET A 346 -22.68 -29.42 -3.49
C MET A 346 -23.62 -28.85 -4.56
N THR A 347 -23.08 -28.54 -5.74
CA THR A 347 -23.82 -27.92 -6.84
C THR A 347 -23.56 -28.62 -8.16
N ARG A 348 -24.58 -28.63 -9.07
CA ARG A 348 -24.38 -29.04 -10.46
C ARG A 348 -23.79 -27.89 -11.27
N GLU A 349 -22.72 -28.19 -12.02
CA GLU A 349 -22.01 -27.23 -12.88
C GLU A 349 -21.82 -27.86 -14.27
N THR A 350 -22.01 -27.09 -15.32
CA THR A 350 -21.69 -27.52 -16.69
C THR A 350 -20.27 -27.01 -17.01
N LEU A 351 -19.35 -27.95 -17.19
CA LEU A 351 -17.96 -27.64 -17.52
C LEU A 351 -17.83 -27.25 -19.01
N SER A 352 -16.69 -26.63 -19.35
CA SER A 352 -16.37 -26.25 -20.74
C SER A 352 -16.34 -27.43 -21.72
N THR A 353 -16.13 -28.65 -21.20
CA THR A 353 -16.26 -29.90 -21.98
C THR A 353 -17.69 -30.22 -22.36
N GLY A 354 -18.70 -29.55 -21.78
CA GLY A 354 -20.11 -29.83 -21.89
C GLY A 354 -20.59 -31.00 -21.01
N ASP A 355 -19.76 -31.45 -20.08
CA ASP A 355 -20.16 -32.40 -19.04
C ASP A 355 -20.87 -31.68 -17.90
N VAL A 356 -21.96 -32.22 -17.42
CA VAL A 356 -22.64 -31.77 -16.19
C VAL A 356 -22.04 -32.57 -15.02
N MET A 357 -21.44 -31.86 -14.10
CA MET A 357 -20.75 -32.46 -12.96
C MET A 357 -21.32 -31.90 -11.65
N VAL A 358 -21.22 -32.68 -10.59
CA VAL A 358 -21.53 -32.25 -9.24
C VAL A 358 -20.21 -31.93 -8.56
N LYS A 359 -20.06 -30.69 -8.13
CA LYS A 359 -18.99 -30.23 -7.26
C LYS A 359 -19.20 -30.72 -5.84
N ILE A 360 -18.20 -31.32 -5.24
CA ILE A 360 -18.19 -31.75 -3.84
C ILE A 360 -17.11 -30.92 -3.14
N PRO A 361 -17.43 -30.04 -2.19
CA PRO A 361 -16.46 -29.27 -1.43
C PRO A 361 -15.58 -30.15 -0.54
N LYS A 362 -14.38 -29.69 -0.28
CA LYS A 362 -13.40 -30.32 0.62
C LYS A 362 -13.98 -30.49 2.02
N PHE A 363 -13.73 -31.65 2.63
CA PHE A 363 -14.09 -31.91 4.01
C PHE A 363 -13.09 -32.86 4.68
N TRP A 364 -13.08 -32.83 5.99
CA TRP A 364 -12.31 -33.74 6.83
C TRP A 364 -13.25 -34.75 7.47
N TYR A 365 -12.73 -35.92 7.79
CA TYR A 365 -13.53 -36.96 8.37
C TYR A 365 -12.79 -37.69 9.49
N ARG A 366 -13.57 -38.27 10.40
CA ARG A 366 -13.09 -39.25 11.39
C ARG A 366 -14.09 -40.38 11.45
N ARG A 367 -13.62 -41.61 11.25
CA ARG A 367 -14.39 -42.85 11.48
C ARG A 367 -13.66 -43.70 12.49
N TYR A 368 -14.32 -44.04 13.59
CA TYR A 368 -13.71 -44.81 14.65
C TYR A 368 -14.76 -45.58 15.44
N LYS A 369 -14.29 -46.54 16.26
CA LYS A 369 -15.08 -47.28 17.23
C LYS A 369 -14.48 -47.01 18.62
N GLU A 370 -15.33 -46.69 19.57
CA GLU A 370 -14.98 -46.56 20.97
C GLU A 370 -15.96 -47.43 21.75
N ASP A 371 -15.43 -48.40 22.47
CA ASP A 371 -16.20 -49.50 23.06
C ASP A 371 -17.11 -50.19 22.02
N ASP A 372 -18.41 -50.19 22.22
CA ASP A 372 -19.40 -50.75 21.30
C ASP A 372 -20.09 -49.71 20.43
N ILE A 373 -19.60 -48.50 20.43
CA ILE A 373 -20.18 -47.40 19.61
C ILE A 373 -19.31 -47.11 18.40
N GLU A 374 -19.87 -47.22 17.21
CA GLU A 374 -19.25 -46.79 15.97
C GLU A 374 -19.66 -45.34 15.69
N TYR A 375 -18.69 -44.52 15.28
CA TYR A 375 -18.86 -43.12 14.92
C TYR A 375 -18.44 -42.87 13.48
N ILE A 376 -19.19 -42.01 12.79
CA ILE A 376 -18.83 -41.38 11.51
C ILE A 376 -19.04 -39.88 11.68
N LYS A 377 -17.99 -39.09 11.51
CA LYS A 377 -18.01 -37.64 11.69
C LYS A 377 -17.39 -36.96 10.49
N ILE A 378 -17.98 -35.82 10.09
CA ILE A 378 -17.52 -34.94 9.01
C ILE A 378 -17.31 -33.56 9.60
N ALA A 379 -16.14 -32.99 9.35
CA ALA A 379 -15.82 -31.60 9.73
C ALA A 379 -15.70 -30.75 8.45
N ASP A 380 -16.20 -29.51 8.52
CA ASP A 380 -16.13 -28.53 7.43
C ASP A 380 -14.74 -27.95 7.26
N LYS A 381 -13.87 -28.06 8.27
CA LYS A 381 -12.50 -27.55 8.29
C LYS A 381 -11.53 -28.53 8.93
N ALA A 382 -10.25 -28.29 8.73
CA ALA A 382 -9.18 -29.02 9.41
C ALA A 382 -9.32 -28.90 10.93
N THR A 383 -9.34 -30.01 11.64
CA THR A 383 -9.39 -30.03 13.11
C THR A 383 -8.69 -31.25 13.68
N THR A 384 -8.32 -31.18 14.96
CA THR A 384 -7.57 -32.23 15.64
C THR A 384 -8.32 -33.56 15.62
N GLY A 385 -7.63 -34.62 15.23
CA GLY A 385 -8.17 -35.98 15.18
C GLY A 385 -8.98 -36.31 13.92
N PHE A 386 -9.11 -35.34 12.97
CA PHE A 386 -9.72 -35.56 11.68
C PHE A 386 -8.66 -35.61 10.57
N THR A 387 -8.97 -36.38 9.53
CA THR A 387 -8.10 -36.50 8.33
C THR A 387 -8.83 -35.93 7.12
N LEU A 388 -8.11 -35.22 6.25
CA LEU A 388 -8.64 -34.80 4.97
C LEU A 388 -9.11 -36.01 4.18
N HIS A 389 -10.35 -35.98 3.65
CA HIS A 389 -10.85 -37.12 2.90
C HIS A 389 -10.01 -37.36 1.63
N PRO A 390 -9.61 -38.62 1.31
CA PRO A 390 -8.71 -38.94 0.19
C PRO A 390 -9.18 -38.43 -1.19
N LEU A 391 -10.48 -38.18 -1.36
CA LEU A 391 -11.02 -37.56 -2.56
C LEU A 391 -10.37 -36.23 -2.91
N PHE A 392 -9.87 -35.51 -1.93
CA PHE A 392 -9.34 -34.15 -2.08
C PHE A 392 -7.79 -34.11 -2.02
N ASN A 393 -7.13 -35.28 -2.00
CA ASN A 393 -5.68 -35.35 -2.04
C ASN A 393 -5.23 -36.36 -3.10
N HIS A 394 -4.71 -35.86 -4.20
CA HIS A 394 -4.16 -36.69 -5.29
C HIS A 394 -2.65 -36.54 -5.35
N ALA A 395 -1.95 -37.61 -5.02
CA ALA A 395 -0.47 -37.68 -5.02
C ALA A 395 0.21 -36.54 -4.20
N GLY A 396 -0.39 -36.15 -3.07
CA GLY A 396 0.13 -35.11 -2.18
C GLY A 396 -0.31 -33.68 -2.55
N VAL A 397 -1.11 -33.53 -3.60
CA VAL A 397 -1.70 -32.24 -3.98
C VAL A 397 -3.15 -32.17 -3.49
N GLU A 398 -3.42 -31.21 -2.60
CA GLU A 398 -4.78 -30.93 -2.11
C GLU A 398 -5.58 -30.11 -3.10
N SER A 399 -6.90 -30.35 -3.13
CA SER A 399 -7.88 -29.62 -3.91
C SER A 399 -9.03 -29.15 -3.02
N ASP A 400 -9.55 -27.95 -3.24
CA ASP A 400 -10.67 -27.40 -2.46
C ASP A 400 -12.01 -28.06 -2.79
N CYS A 401 -12.10 -28.77 -3.90
CA CYS A 401 -13.25 -29.54 -4.30
C CYS A 401 -12.86 -30.70 -5.23
N ALA A 402 -13.79 -31.64 -5.39
CA ALA A 402 -13.74 -32.65 -6.42
C ALA A 402 -15.03 -32.66 -7.23
N TYR A 403 -14.99 -33.21 -8.43
CA TYR A 403 -16.14 -33.30 -9.33
C TYR A 403 -16.51 -34.74 -9.62
N VAL A 404 -17.80 -35.05 -9.56
CA VAL A 404 -18.36 -36.34 -9.96
C VAL A 404 -19.42 -36.10 -11.05
N GLY A 405 -19.49 -36.95 -12.04
CA GLY A 405 -20.52 -36.84 -13.08
C GLY A 405 -21.92 -36.80 -12.48
N ALA A 406 -22.74 -35.81 -12.85
CA ALA A 406 -24.14 -35.75 -12.46
C ALA A 406 -24.94 -36.92 -13.04
N TYR A 407 -24.50 -37.44 -14.17
CA TYR A 407 -25.08 -38.55 -14.88
C TYR A 407 -24.04 -39.63 -15.20
N LYS A 408 -24.53 -40.87 -15.35
CA LYS A 408 -23.71 -41.95 -15.89
C LYS A 408 -23.26 -41.63 -17.31
N THR A 409 -22.12 -42.17 -17.70
CA THR A 409 -21.51 -41.92 -19.01
C THR A 409 -22.47 -42.34 -20.17
N SER A 410 -22.75 -41.41 -21.05
CA SER A 410 -23.56 -41.63 -22.26
C SER A 410 -22.73 -42.16 -23.44
N GLY A 411 -23.40 -42.45 -24.56
CA GLY A 411 -22.77 -42.96 -25.78
C GLY A 411 -21.71 -42.08 -26.39
N ASN A 412 -21.74 -40.78 -26.11
CA ASN A 412 -20.72 -39.80 -26.52
C ASN A 412 -19.64 -39.55 -25.45
N ASN A 413 -19.54 -40.40 -24.45
CA ASN A 413 -18.62 -40.31 -23.33
C ASN A 413 -18.78 -39.06 -22.46
N LYS A 414 -19.96 -38.50 -22.39
CA LYS A 414 -20.26 -37.29 -21.59
C LYS A 414 -21.27 -37.60 -20.49
N SER A 415 -21.17 -36.83 -19.40
CA SER A 415 -22.19 -36.73 -18.37
C SER A 415 -23.20 -35.67 -18.80
N VAL A 416 -24.28 -36.08 -19.43
CA VAL A 416 -25.34 -35.19 -19.97
C VAL A 416 -26.72 -35.80 -19.76
N SER A 417 -27.77 -34.96 -19.64
CA SER A 417 -29.17 -35.37 -19.54
C SER A 417 -29.70 -35.86 -20.88
N GLY A 418 -30.70 -36.70 -20.85
CA GLY A 418 -31.46 -37.18 -22.02
C GLY A 418 -30.71 -38.14 -22.92
N ALA A 419 -29.59 -38.67 -22.50
CA ALA A 419 -28.78 -39.56 -23.31
C ALA A 419 -28.94 -41.03 -22.91
N SER A 420 -28.79 -41.93 -23.88
CA SER A 420 -28.76 -43.37 -23.63
C SER A 420 -27.43 -43.78 -22.98
N LEU A 421 -27.50 -44.67 -22.01
CA LEU A 421 -26.32 -45.28 -21.43
C LEU A 421 -25.58 -46.16 -22.44
N THR A 422 -24.25 -46.23 -22.31
CA THR A 422 -23.43 -47.08 -23.17
C THR A 422 -22.75 -48.16 -22.36
N GLY A 423 -22.73 -49.37 -22.91
CA GLY A 423 -21.95 -50.48 -22.38
C GLY A 423 -20.60 -50.57 -23.05
N GLN A 424 -19.52 -50.43 -22.28
CA GLN A 424 -18.14 -50.52 -22.76
C GLN A 424 -17.28 -51.30 -21.76
N THR A 425 -16.12 -51.75 -22.18
CA THR A 425 -15.18 -52.33 -21.22
C THR A 425 -14.63 -51.27 -20.27
N ARG A 426 -14.26 -51.65 -19.04
CA ARG A 426 -13.61 -50.76 -18.08
C ARG A 426 -12.38 -50.06 -18.69
N ALA A 427 -11.60 -50.78 -19.50
CA ALA A 427 -10.43 -50.22 -20.17
C ALA A 427 -10.80 -49.08 -21.12
N THR A 428 -11.88 -49.29 -21.93
CA THR A 428 -12.40 -48.29 -22.85
C THR A 428 -12.89 -47.03 -22.08
N PHE A 429 -13.71 -47.22 -21.04
CA PHE A 429 -14.16 -46.10 -20.23
C PHE A 429 -12.98 -45.31 -19.60
N ARG A 430 -11.94 -46.01 -19.12
CA ARG A 430 -10.75 -45.35 -18.59
C ARG A 430 -10.00 -44.54 -19.65
N THR A 431 -9.83 -45.09 -20.83
CA THR A 431 -9.19 -44.38 -21.96
C THR A 431 -10.00 -43.14 -22.33
N ASN A 432 -11.30 -43.24 -22.44
CA ASN A 432 -12.21 -42.16 -22.80
C ASN A 432 -12.22 -41.06 -21.72
N ALA A 433 -12.20 -41.43 -20.43
CA ALA A 433 -12.09 -40.46 -19.34
C ALA A 433 -10.76 -39.69 -19.40
N LYS A 434 -9.63 -40.39 -19.53
CA LYS A 434 -8.31 -39.78 -19.63
C LYS A 434 -8.14 -38.87 -20.84
N ALA A 435 -8.81 -39.19 -21.96
CA ALA A 435 -8.79 -38.38 -23.18
C ALA A 435 -9.42 -36.99 -23.01
N LYS A 436 -10.20 -36.76 -21.96
CA LYS A 436 -10.77 -35.43 -21.63
C LYS A 436 -9.74 -34.46 -21.01
N GLY A 437 -8.60 -34.95 -20.55
CA GLY A 437 -7.53 -34.14 -19.99
C GLY A 437 -7.02 -34.61 -18.62
N THR A 438 -6.05 -33.87 -18.09
CA THR A 438 -5.46 -34.16 -16.79
C THR A 438 -6.53 -34.09 -15.69
N GLY A 439 -6.47 -35.03 -14.74
CA GLY A 439 -7.42 -35.11 -13.61
C GLY A 439 -8.72 -35.86 -13.92
N TRP A 440 -9.03 -36.18 -15.19
CA TRP A 440 -10.19 -36.99 -15.53
C TRP A 440 -9.90 -38.49 -15.34
N SER A 441 -10.81 -39.16 -14.64
CA SER A 441 -10.73 -40.59 -14.38
C SER A 441 -12.11 -41.24 -14.32
N LEU A 442 -12.15 -42.57 -14.17
CA LEU A 442 -13.36 -43.23 -13.69
C LEU A 442 -13.57 -42.88 -12.23
N ILE A 443 -14.83 -42.94 -11.78
CA ILE A 443 -15.14 -42.86 -10.35
C ILE A 443 -14.34 -43.94 -9.59
N ASP A 444 -13.71 -43.55 -8.51
CA ASP A 444 -12.89 -44.43 -7.68
C ASP A 444 -13.52 -44.63 -6.29
N ILE A 445 -12.86 -45.46 -5.47
CA ILE A 445 -13.36 -45.77 -4.12
C ILE A 445 -13.36 -44.55 -3.20
N ALA A 446 -12.46 -43.56 -3.43
CA ALA A 446 -12.44 -42.33 -2.65
C ALA A 446 -13.71 -41.50 -2.91
N ALA A 447 -14.09 -41.32 -4.19
CA ALA A 447 -15.32 -40.62 -4.54
C ALA A 447 -16.57 -41.36 -4.02
N VAL A 448 -16.60 -42.70 -4.16
CA VAL A 448 -17.70 -43.54 -3.61
C VAL A 448 -17.80 -43.36 -2.11
N SER A 449 -16.67 -43.43 -1.39
CA SER A 449 -16.62 -43.27 0.07
C SER A 449 -17.11 -41.92 0.53
N ALA A 450 -16.68 -40.84 -0.15
CA ALA A 450 -17.12 -39.48 0.17
C ALA A 450 -18.64 -39.32 0.07
N ILE A 451 -19.21 -39.75 -1.06
CA ILE A 451 -20.67 -39.68 -1.30
C ILE A 451 -21.43 -40.51 -0.26
N GLN A 452 -20.97 -41.73 0.03
CA GLN A 452 -21.58 -42.58 1.04
C GLN A 452 -21.56 -41.94 2.42
N MET A 453 -20.43 -41.38 2.85
CA MET A 453 -20.30 -40.75 4.17
C MET A 453 -21.21 -39.53 4.28
N LEU A 454 -21.23 -38.68 3.28
CA LEU A 454 -22.11 -37.53 3.22
C LEU A 454 -23.59 -37.95 3.32
N CYS A 455 -24.00 -38.93 2.52
CA CYS A 455 -25.37 -39.44 2.52
C CYS A 455 -25.73 -40.09 3.88
N MET A 456 -24.86 -40.89 4.46
CA MET A 456 -25.08 -41.55 5.77
C MET A 456 -25.26 -40.51 6.90
N VAL A 457 -24.42 -39.49 6.94
CA VAL A 457 -24.52 -38.45 7.98
C VAL A 457 -25.77 -37.62 7.76
N GLU A 458 -26.10 -37.23 6.53
CA GLU A 458 -27.29 -36.44 6.21
C GLU A 458 -28.60 -37.14 6.58
N PHE A 459 -28.74 -38.43 6.28
CA PHE A 459 -29.97 -39.19 6.55
C PHE A 459 -29.90 -40.01 7.84
N ALA A 460 -28.81 -39.96 8.59
CA ALA A 460 -28.58 -40.77 9.80
C ALA A 460 -28.92 -42.26 9.60
N THR A 461 -28.45 -42.85 8.50
CA THR A 461 -28.73 -44.26 8.15
C THR A 461 -27.65 -44.82 7.23
N ASN A 462 -27.41 -46.15 7.32
CA ASN A 462 -26.69 -46.89 6.29
C ASN A 462 -27.61 -47.56 5.28
N ASN A 463 -28.92 -47.50 5.47
CA ASN A 463 -29.91 -47.93 4.51
C ASN A 463 -30.46 -46.77 3.70
N VAL A 464 -29.58 -46.17 2.88
CA VAL A 464 -29.90 -44.98 2.08
C VAL A 464 -30.97 -45.26 1.02
N GLN A 465 -31.14 -46.54 0.63
CA GLN A 465 -32.20 -46.96 -0.28
C GLN A 465 -33.59 -46.78 0.33
N SER A 466 -33.77 -46.99 1.62
CA SER A 466 -35.07 -46.74 2.28
C SER A 466 -35.28 -45.25 2.54
N ALA A 467 -34.20 -44.44 2.68
CA ALA A 467 -34.32 -43.00 2.89
C ALA A 467 -34.60 -42.21 1.60
N ILE A 468 -33.96 -42.60 0.49
CA ILE A 468 -34.02 -41.87 -0.79
C ILE A 468 -34.85 -42.59 -1.85
N GLY A 469 -34.69 -43.92 -1.97
CA GLY A 469 -35.32 -44.78 -2.93
C GLY A 469 -34.42 -45.92 -3.38
N ARG A 470 -35.02 -47.03 -3.81
CA ARG A 470 -34.27 -48.23 -4.20
C ARG A 470 -33.52 -48.09 -5.53
N GLY A 471 -33.83 -47.08 -6.31
CA GLY A 471 -33.31 -46.94 -7.66
C GLY A 471 -33.96 -47.90 -8.65
N TYR A 472 -33.49 -47.88 -9.88
CA TYR A 472 -34.00 -48.74 -10.93
C TYR A 472 -33.37 -50.13 -10.85
N CYS A 473 -33.91 -51.00 -9.96
CA CYS A 473 -33.37 -52.31 -9.67
C CYS A 473 -34.39 -53.46 -9.83
N ASP A 474 -35.71 -53.17 -9.95
CA ASP A 474 -36.77 -54.17 -10.02
C ASP A 474 -37.30 -54.42 -11.44
N ARG A 475 -36.47 -54.17 -12.47
CA ARG A 475 -36.83 -54.37 -13.86
C ARG A 475 -35.77 -55.10 -14.68
N ASN A 476 -36.20 -55.97 -15.57
CA ASN A 476 -35.35 -56.65 -16.54
C ASN A 476 -35.33 -55.97 -17.90
N ASN A 477 -35.66 -54.68 -17.97
CA ASN A 477 -35.74 -53.90 -19.19
C ASN A 477 -34.41 -53.18 -19.46
N ALA A 478 -34.33 -52.52 -20.61
CA ALA A 478 -33.22 -51.64 -20.91
C ALA A 478 -33.04 -50.56 -19.82
N ALA A 479 -31.79 -50.12 -19.63
CA ALA A 479 -31.46 -49.03 -18.73
C ALA A 479 -32.28 -47.77 -19.03
N LEU A 480 -32.59 -46.99 -18.02
CA LEU A 480 -33.14 -45.65 -18.18
C LEU A 480 -32.13 -44.72 -18.87
N SER A 481 -32.62 -43.83 -19.70
CA SER A 481 -31.80 -42.71 -20.16
C SER A 481 -31.42 -41.79 -19.00
N THR A 482 -30.30 -41.13 -19.09
CA THR A 482 -29.85 -40.11 -18.13
C THR A 482 -30.82 -38.93 -18.06
N GLY A 483 -30.92 -38.24 -16.94
CA GLY A 483 -31.86 -37.15 -16.73
C GLY A 483 -33.26 -37.61 -16.29
N SER A 484 -33.45 -38.90 -16.03
CA SER A 484 -34.69 -39.45 -15.51
C SER A 484 -35.11 -38.84 -14.16
N CYS A 485 -34.18 -38.27 -13.41
CA CYS A 485 -34.39 -37.64 -12.12
C CYS A 485 -34.33 -36.10 -12.15
N ASP A 486 -34.20 -35.45 -13.30
CA ASP A 486 -34.07 -34.01 -13.38
C ASP A 486 -35.28 -33.21 -12.88
N SER A 487 -36.46 -33.83 -12.87
CA SER A 487 -37.68 -33.25 -12.32
C SER A 487 -37.87 -33.46 -10.82
N VAL A 488 -36.96 -34.17 -10.17
CA VAL A 488 -37.03 -34.39 -8.71
C VAL A 488 -36.70 -33.09 -7.97
N ALA A 489 -37.59 -32.67 -7.09
CA ALA A 489 -37.40 -31.48 -6.30
C ALA A 489 -36.09 -31.58 -5.46
N ASN A 490 -35.38 -30.47 -5.33
CA ASN A 490 -34.10 -30.36 -4.61
C ASN A 490 -32.99 -31.34 -5.06
N LEU A 491 -33.19 -32.04 -6.21
CA LEU A 491 -32.26 -33.03 -6.75
C LEU A 491 -31.75 -34.04 -5.71
N THR A 492 -32.62 -34.40 -4.73
CA THR A 492 -32.36 -35.44 -3.73
C THR A 492 -33.64 -36.22 -3.47
N GLY A 493 -33.69 -37.45 -3.95
CA GLY A 493 -34.89 -38.28 -3.87
C GLY A 493 -35.04 -39.19 -5.07
N ARG A 494 -36.30 -39.42 -5.49
CA ARG A 494 -36.67 -40.24 -6.66
C ARG A 494 -37.83 -39.64 -7.44
N PRO A 495 -37.96 -39.92 -8.72
CA PRO A 495 -39.17 -39.60 -9.47
C PRO A 495 -40.44 -40.24 -8.84
N ALA A 496 -41.58 -39.63 -9.09
CA ALA A 496 -42.88 -40.25 -8.77
C ALA A 496 -43.02 -41.61 -9.46
N GLY A 497 -43.65 -42.55 -8.80
CA GLY A 497 -43.85 -43.90 -9.33
C GLY A 497 -43.49 -44.99 -8.33
N THR A 498 -43.49 -46.25 -8.79
CA THR A 498 -43.17 -47.42 -7.94
C THR A 498 -41.68 -47.41 -7.61
N ASP A 499 -41.34 -47.46 -6.33
CA ASP A 499 -39.96 -47.58 -5.86
C ASP A 499 -39.32 -48.87 -6.38
N GLY A 500 -38.07 -48.83 -6.79
CA GLY A 500 -37.36 -49.89 -7.49
C GLY A 500 -37.58 -49.87 -9.02
N LYS A 501 -38.53 -49.06 -9.55
CA LYS A 501 -38.81 -48.90 -10.97
C LYS A 501 -38.54 -47.50 -11.50
N THR A 502 -37.95 -46.65 -10.71
CA THR A 502 -37.54 -45.29 -11.04
C THR A 502 -36.07 -45.10 -10.71
N GLY A 503 -35.40 -44.11 -11.32
CA GLY A 503 -34.07 -43.68 -10.93
C GLY A 503 -34.05 -43.09 -9.53
N VAL A 504 -32.88 -42.75 -9.06
CA VAL A 504 -32.65 -42.01 -7.82
C VAL A 504 -31.64 -40.89 -8.06
N VAL A 505 -31.70 -39.85 -7.25
CA VAL A 505 -30.73 -38.77 -7.27
C VAL A 505 -30.37 -38.36 -5.85
N TYR A 506 -29.08 -38.13 -5.62
CA TYR A 506 -28.56 -37.60 -4.35
C TYR A 506 -27.72 -36.39 -4.65
N ARG A 507 -28.16 -35.22 -4.17
CA ARG A 507 -27.50 -33.91 -4.34
C ARG A 507 -27.00 -33.70 -5.79
N GLY A 508 -27.89 -34.02 -6.74
CA GLY A 508 -27.61 -33.85 -8.17
C GLY A 508 -26.84 -35.01 -8.82
N ILE A 509 -26.39 -36.02 -8.09
CA ILE A 509 -25.78 -37.24 -8.64
C ILE A 509 -26.88 -38.25 -8.90
N GLU A 510 -27.20 -38.49 -10.20
CA GLU A 510 -28.24 -39.45 -10.62
C GLU A 510 -27.69 -40.87 -10.65
N ASP A 511 -28.54 -41.81 -10.21
CA ASP A 511 -28.34 -43.25 -10.31
C ASP A 511 -26.99 -43.73 -9.70
N PHE A 512 -26.59 -43.16 -8.53
CA PHE A 512 -25.40 -43.61 -7.82
C PHE A 512 -25.47 -45.08 -7.43
N TRP A 513 -26.68 -45.60 -7.30
CA TRP A 513 -27.02 -47.05 -7.26
C TRP A 513 -28.25 -47.33 -8.15
N GLY A 514 -28.42 -48.58 -8.61
CA GLY A 514 -29.43 -48.94 -9.57
C GLY A 514 -29.11 -48.52 -11.00
N ASN A 515 -30.05 -48.78 -11.91
CA ASN A 515 -29.98 -48.42 -13.34
C ASN A 515 -28.69 -48.94 -14.04
N VAL A 516 -28.42 -50.27 -13.99
CA VAL A 516 -27.32 -51.10 -14.55
C VAL A 516 -26.38 -51.60 -13.52
#